data_17490a09a815ba1350dc71db3b461c0a
#
_entry.id   17490a09a815ba1350dc71db3b461c0a
#
_cell.length_a   1.000
_cell.length_b   1.000
_cell.length_c   1.000
_cell.angle_alpha   90.00
_cell.angle_beta   90.00
_cell.angle_gamma   90.00
#
_symmetry.space_group_name_H-M   'P 1'
#
loop_
_entity.id
_entity.type
_entity.pdbx_description
1 polymer ?
#
loop_
_entity_poly.entity_id
_entity_poly.type
_entity_poly.pdbx_seq_one_letter_code
_entity_poly.pdbx_strand_id
1 'polypeptide(L)'
;MPHPRYIADPADCLTSVALDGLWVLFHRPSGMTHIVAPPAPQILEALRLGPADAGEILARMRAWYDLEEEQAADAIEARIEELEAAGLVSRL
;
A
#
# COMPACT_ATOMS: atom_id res chain seq x y z
N MET A 1 22.70 -5.62 0.01
CA MET A 1 21.51 -6.50 -0.20
C MET A 1 20.45 -5.73 -0.93
N PRO A 2 19.92 -6.26 -2.03
CA PRO A 2 18.81 -5.59 -2.69
C PRO A 2 17.59 -5.64 -1.80
N HIS A 3 16.86 -4.54 -1.76
CA HIS A 3 15.59 -4.49 -1.05
C HIS A 3 14.52 -5.20 -1.89
N PRO A 4 13.58 -5.91 -1.24
CA PRO A 4 12.49 -6.51 -1.97
C PRO A 4 11.64 -5.44 -2.65
N ARG A 5 11.22 -5.73 -3.86
CA ARG A 5 10.30 -4.86 -4.59
C ARG A 5 8.90 -5.46 -4.53
N TYR A 6 7.92 -4.60 -4.54
CA TYR A 6 6.52 -4.97 -4.40
C TYR A 6 5.71 -4.49 -5.58
N ILE A 7 4.63 -5.20 -5.84
CA ILE A 7 3.65 -4.82 -6.85
C ILE A 7 2.25 -4.98 -6.25
N ALA A 8 1.39 -4.03 -6.52
CA ALA A 8 -0.03 -4.13 -6.18
C ALA A 8 -0.82 -4.59 -7.40
N ASP A 9 -1.99 -5.20 -7.17
CA ASP A 9 -2.90 -5.53 -8.25
C ASP A 9 -3.35 -4.24 -8.97
N PRO A 10 -3.72 -4.34 -10.26
CA PRO A 10 -4.23 -3.17 -10.99
C PRO A 10 -5.39 -2.49 -10.25
N ALA A 11 -5.49 -1.18 -10.42
CA ALA A 11 -6.49 -0.38 -9.71
C ALA A 11 -7.92 -0.85 -9.95
N ASP A 12 -8.21 -1.42 -11.13
CA ASP A 12 -9.54 -1.94 -11.46
C ASP A 12 -9.89 -3.25 -10.75
N CYS A 13 -8.92 -3.88 -10.08
CA CYS A 13 -9.16 -5.04 -9.22
C CYS A 13 -9.68 -4.67 -7.83
N LEU A 14 -9.62 -3.41 -7.46
CA LEU A 14 -10.03 -2.90 -6.15
C LEU A 14 -11.12 -1.85 -6.30
N THR A 15 -12.18 -2.02 -5.51
CA THR A 15 -13.17 -0.95 -5.28
C THR A 15 -12.95 -0.45 -3.87
N SER A 16 -12.75 0.86 -3.70
CA SER A 16 -12.46 1.43 -2.38
C SER A 16 -13.48 2.48 -1.99
N VAL A 17 -13.87 2.46 -0.72
CA VAL A 17 -14.80 3.42 -0.12
C VAL A 17 -14.18 3.95 1.17
N ALA A 18 -14.12 5.26 1.32
CA ALA A 18 -13.64 5.90 2.54
C ALA A 18 -14.81 6.05 3.53
N LEU A 19 -14.61 5.58 4.76
CA LEU A 19 -15.59 5.67 5.85
C LEU A 19 -14.88 6.06 7.14
N ASP A 20 -15.16 7.28 7.64
CA ASP A 20 -14.69 7.75 8.97
C ASP A 20 -13.20 7.52 9.22
N GLY A 21 -12.35 7.87 8.25
CA GLY A 21 -10.90 7.71 8.37
C GLY A 21 -10.38 6.31 8.06
N LEU A 22 -11.27 5.36 7.83
CA LEU A 22 -10.91 4.02 7.38
C LEU A 22 -11.25 3.84 5.90
N TRP A 23 -10.64 2.86 5.27
CA TRP A 23 -10.94 2.50 3.89
C TRP A 23 -11.42 1.07 3.82
N VAL A 24 -12.54 0.87 3.14
CA VAL A 24 -13.07 -0.46 2.84
C VAL A 24 -12.66 -0.79 1.40
N LEU A 25 -11.87 -1.85 1.24
CA LEU A 25 -11.35 -2.29 -0.06
C LEU A 25 -11.99 -3.63 -0.43
N PHE A 26 -12.69 -3.66 -1.54
CA PHE A 26 -13.19 -4.91 -2.11
C PHE A 26 -12.23 -5.36 -3.20
N HIS A 27 -11.61 -6.53 -2.99
CA HIS A 27 -10.65 -7.13 -3.90
C HIS A 27 -11.37 -8.14 -4.79
N ARG A 28 -11.57 -7.78 -6.05
CA ARG A 28 -12.36 -8.59 -6.99
C ARG A 28 -11.79 -9.98 -7.25
N PRO A 29 -10.47 -10.15 -7.47
CA PRO A 29 -9.92 -11.47 -7.75
C PRO A 29 -10.17 -12.50 -6.65
N SER A 30 -10.13 -12.09 -5.39
CA SER A 30 -10.36 -12.99 -4.26
C SER A 30 -11.80 -12.98 -3.74
N GLY A 31 -12.58 -11.96 -4.10
CA GLY A 31 -13.91 -11.72 -3.55
C GLY A 31 -13.91 -11.27 -2.11
N MET A 32 -12.75 -10.92 -1.56
CA MET A 32 -12.63 -10.55 -0.15
C MET A 32 -12.71 -9.04 0.05
N THR A 33 -13.24 -8.65 1.21
CA THR A 33 -13.30 -7.25 1.64
C THR A 33 -12.30 -7.04 2.77
N HIS A 34 -11.53 -5.97 2.68
CA HIS A 34 -10.54 -5.59 3.68
C HIS A 34 -10.86 -4.20 4.22
N ILE A 35 -10.66 -4.00 5.52
CA ILE A 35 -10.78 -2.70 6.15
C ILE A 35 -9.38 -2.28 6.53
N VAL A 36 -8.92 -1.15 5.99
CA VAL A 36 -7.56 -0.66 6.20
C VAL A 36 -7.55 0.80 6.64
N ALA A 37 -6.52 1.15 7.40
CA ALA A 37 -6.31 2.51 7.88
C ALA A 37 -5.06 3.10 7.21
N PRO A 38 -4.93 4.43 7.14
CA PRO A 38 -3.68 5.04 6.68
C PRO A 38 -2.49 4.49 7.48
N PRO A 39 -1.33 4.32 6.87
CA PRO A 39 -0.96 4.68 5.50
C PRO A 39 -1.22 3.60 4.43
N ALA A 40 -1.94 2.52 4.72
CA ALA A 40 -2.13 1.41 3.78
C ALA A 40 -2.76 1.85 2.44
N PRO A 41 -3.85 2.65 2.39
CA PRO A 41 -4.39 3.10 1.11
C PRO A 41 -3.39 3.92 0.30
N GLN A 42 -2.58 4.73 0.97
CA GLN A 42 -1.56 5.57 0.34
C GLN A 42 -0.42 4.74 -0.26
N ILE A 43 -0.06 3.64 0.40
CA ILE A 43 0.94 2.69 -0.12
C ILE A 43 0.43 2.05 -1.42
N LEU A 44 -0.82 1.61 -1.43
CA LEU A 44 -1.43 1.04 -2.64
C LEU A 44 -1.47 2.05 -3.78
N GLU A 45 -1.79 3.31 -3.47
CA GLU A 45 -1.78 4.39 -4.45
C GLU A 45 -0.38 4.62 -5.02
N ALA A 46 0.64 4.61 -4.18
CA ALA A 46 2.03 4.73 -4.62
C ALA A 46 2.43 3.58 -5.55
N LEU A 47 1.99 2.37 -5.26
CA LEU A 47 2.30 1.19 -6.07
C LEU A 47 1.57 1.16 -7.42
N ARG A 48 0.55 1.99 -7.60
CA ARG A 48 -0.12 2.14 -8.91
C ARG A 48 0.80 2.78 -9.95
N LEU A 49 1.83 3.50 -9.50
CA LEU A 49 2.83 4.09 -10.40
C LEU A 49 3.81 3.05 -10.95
N GLY A 50 3.79 1.84 -10.43
CA GLY A 50 4.65 0.74 -10.84
C GLY A 50 5.31 0.06 -9.66
N PRO A 51 6.00 -1.06 -9.90
CA PRO A 51 6.70 -1.77 -8.83
C PRO A 51 7.70 -0.89 -8.11
N ALA A 52 7.86 -1.10 -6.80
CA ALA A 52 8.75 -0.29 -5.98
C ALA A 52 9.17 -1.03 -4.71
N ASP A 53 10.36 -0.71 -4.19
CA ASP A 53 10.76 -1.12 -2.85
C ASP A 53 10.19 -0.13 -1.81
N ALA A 54 10.38 -0.43 -0.53
CA ALA A 54 9.86 0.42 0.55
C ALA A 54 10.38 1.85 0.49
N GLY A 55 11.65 2.03 0.13
CA GLY A 55 12.25 3.36 0.00
C GLY A 55 11.64 4.17 -1.15
N GLU A 56 11.38 3.51 -2.27
CA GLU A 56 10.74 4.14 -3.43
C GLU A 56 9.28 4.51 -3.12
N ILE A 57 8.56 3.63 -2.41
CA ILE A 57 7.20 3.91 -1.96
C ILE A 57 7.19 5.15 -1.06
N LEU A 58 8.10 5.21 -0.09
CA LEU A 58 8.23 6.37 0.79
C LEU A 58 8.49 7.65 -0.01
N ALA A 59 9.41 7.60 -0.98
CA ALA A 59 9.72 8.76 -1.81
C ALA A 59 8.50 9.23 -2.61
N ARG A 60 7.71 8.31 -3.16
CA ARG A 60 6.47 8.63 -3.87
C ARG A 60 5.44 9.28 -2.95
N MET A 61 5.30 8.74 -1.74
CA MET A 61 4.35 9.28 -0.76
C MET A 61 4.76 10.67 -0.27
N ARG A 62 6.07 10.92 -0.11
CA ARG A 62 6.57 12.24 0.31
C ARG A 62 6.33 13.33 -0.74
N ALA A 63 6.16 12.96 -2.00
CA ALA A 63 5.77 13.91 -3.03
C ALA A 63 4.34 14.40 -2.86
N TRP A 64 3.48 13.64 -2.16
CA TRP A 64 2.06 13.97 -1.98
C TRP A 64 1.71 14.36 -0.56
N TYR A 65 2.47 13.88 0.43
CA TYR A 65 2.18 14.03 1.85
C TYR A 65 3.40 14.51 2.60
N ASP A 66 3.18 15.25 3.68
CA ASP A 66 4.24 15.68 4.59
C ASP A 66 4.49 14.58 5.61
N LEU A 67 5.60 13.85 5.47
CA LEU A 67 5.93 12.70 6.29
C LEU A 67 7.30 12.86 6.95
N GLU A 68 7.39 12.46 8.22
CA GLU A 68 8.66 12.37 8.94
C GLU A 68 9.35 11.06 8.54
N GLU A 69 10.59 11.16 8.03
CA GLU A 69 11.29 10.08 7.36
C GLU A 69 11.48 8.82 8.21
N GLU A 70 11.95 8.97 9.45
CA GLU A 70 12.28 7.81 10.28
C GLU A 70 11.05 7.01 10.70
N GLN A 71 10.02 7.70 11.17
CA GLN A 71 8.78 7.04 11.61
C GLN A 71 8.00 6.49 10.43
N ALA A 72 8.02 7.19 9.30
CA ALA A 72 7.29 6.77 8.12
C ALA A 72 7.86 5.50 7.51
N ALA A 73 9.19 5.32 7.47
CA ALA A 73 9.81 4.13 6.91
C ALA A 73 9.38 2.85 7.63
N ASP A 74 9.42 2.86 8.98
CA ASP A 74 9.01 1.71 9.77
C ASP A 74 7.52 1.42 9.62
N ALA A 75 6.69 2.45 9.61
CA ALA A 75 5.25 2.30 9.45
C ALA A 75 4.92 1.73 8.05
N ILE A 76 5.61 2.18 7.02
CA ILE A 76 5.41 1.68 5.66
C ILE A 76 5.79 0.21 5.56
N GLU A 77 6.94 -0.20 6.10
CA GLU A 77 7.35 -1.61 6.09
C GLU A 77 6.34 -2.50 6.80
N ALA A 78 5.86 -2.08 7.97
CA ALA A 78 4.85 -2.84 8.71
C ALA A 78 3.54 -2.97 7.92
N ARG A 79 3.10 -1.90 7.28
CA ARG A 79 1.86 -1.92 6.47
C ARG A 79 2.03 -2.76 5.21
N ILE A 80 3.20 -2.72 4.57
CA ILE A 80 3.47 -3.57 3.40
C ILE A 80 3.35 -5.05 3.77
N GLU A 81 3.89 -5.45 4.92
CA GLU A 81 3.78 -6.83 5.39
C GLU A 81 2.32 -7.24 5.59
N GLU A 82 1.51 -6.38 6.17
CA GLU A 82 0.08 -6.63 6.34
C GLU A 82 -0.65 -6.75 5.00
N LEU A 83 -0.34 -5.86 4.05
CA LEU A 83 -0.93 -5.90 2.72
C LEU A 83 -0.52 -7.13 1.94
N GLU A 84 0.72 -7.56 2.09
CA GLU A 84 1.22 -8.80 1.49
C GLU A 84 0.49 -10.01 2.07
N ALA A 85 0.33 -10.06 3.39
CA ALA A 85 -0.40 -11.14 4.05
C ALA A 85 -1.88 -11.18 3.64
N ALA A 86 -2.47 -10.02 3.36
CA ALA A 86 -3.85 -9.91 2.89
C ALA A 86 -4.02 -10.24 1.39
N GLY A 87 -2.91 -10.41 0.66
CA GLY A 87 -2.96 -10.69 -0.77
C GLY A 87 -3.17 -9.48 -1.66
N LEU A 88 -3.06 -8.27 -1.10
CA LEU A 88 -3.23 -7.02 -1.86
C LEU A 88 -1.94 -6.53 -2.51
N VAL A 89 -0.81 -7.02 -2.03
CA VAL A 89 0.53 -6.69 -2.52
C VAL A 89 1.32 -7.99 -2.62
N SER A 90 2.15 -8.10 -3.63
CA SER A 90 3.04 -9.24 -3.83
C SER A 90 4.48 -8.79 -3.95
N ARG A 91 5.41 -9.65 -3.59
CA ARG A 91 6.83 -9.43 -3.86
C ARG A 91 7.18 -9.87 -5.26
N LEU A 92 8.04 -9.11 -5.87
CA LEU A 92 8.64 -9.50 -7.14
C LEU A 92 9.85 -10.39 -6.93
#